data_74589cb146befb6f8491afe984037067
#
_entry.id   74589cb146befb6f8491afe984037067
#
_cell.length_a   1.000
_cell.length_b   1.000
_cell.length_c   1.000
_cell.angle_alpha   90.00
_cell.angle_beta   90.00
_cell.angle_gamma   90.00
#
_symmetry.space_group_name_H-M   'P 1'
#
loop_
_entity.id
_entity.type
_entity.pdbx_description
1 polymer ?
#
loop_
_entity_poly.entity_id
_entity_poly.type
_entity_poly.pdbx_seq_one_letter_code
_entity_poly.pdbx_strand_id
1 'polypeptide(L)' 'AGDITLNVAVGSLNVGQTVVVDLITGGNNLTINWNQSGTSQGISLGNSVELAVGFYNGTAFSFVETVKS' A
#
# COMPACT_ATOMS: atom_id res chain seq x y z
N ALA A 1 19.30 -7.58 0.42
CA ALA A 1 18.14 -6.74 0.19
C ALA A 1 17.09 -7.00 1.25
N GLY A 2 16.46 -5.97 1.73
CA GLY A 2 15.43 -6.05 2.76
C GLY A 2 14.04 -5.85 2.21
N ASP A 3 13.07 -5.95 3.10
CA ASP A 3 11.69 -5.67 2.77
C ASP A 3 11.51 -4.20 2.40
N ILE A 4 10.49 -3.93 1.61
CA ILE A 4 10.19 -2.60 1.12
C ILE A 4 9.01 -2.02 1.89
N THR A 5 9.17 -0.80 2.37
CA THR A 5 8.11 -0.08 3.07
C THR A 5 7.82 1.23 2.33
N LEU A 6 6.57 1.43 1.96
CA LEU A 6 6.11 2.69 1.37
C LEU A 6 5.28 3.46 2.41
N ASN A 7 5.62 4.73 2.59
CA ASN A 7 4.89 5.62 3.49
C ASN A 7 4.02 6.54 2.65
N VAL A 8 2.73 6.56 2.94
CA VAL A 8 1.74 7.30 2.16
C VAL A 8 1.20 8.48 2.98
N ALA A 9 1.17 9.65 2.34
CA ALA A 9 0.60 10.86 2.92
C ALA A 9 -0.89 10.90 2.62
N VAL A 10 -1.70 10.44 3.56
CA VAL A 10 -3.15 10.32 3.35
C VAL A 10 -3.89 11.67 3.34
N GLY A 11 -3.24 12.73 3.84
CA GLY A 11 -3.87 14.06 3.87
C GLY A 11 -4.20 14.63 2.50
N SER A 12 -3.57 14.12 1.44
CA SER A 12 -3.82 14.56 0.06
C SER A 12 -4.75 13.61 -0.70
N LEU A 13 -5.30 12.59 -0.05
CA LEU A 13 -6.17 11.61 -0.67
C LEU A 13 -7.63 11.90 -0.37
N ASN A 14 -8.49 11.62 -1.34
CA ASN A 14 -9.94 11.71 -1.18
C ASN A 14 -10.51 10.31 -0.89
N VAL A 15 -11.63 10.28 -0.18
CA VAL A 15 -12.36 9.03 0.06
C VAL A 15 -12.78 8.43 -1.28
N GLY A 16 -12.48 7.15 -1.46
CA GLY A 16 -12.77 6.44 -2.71
C GLY A 16 -11.73 6.61 -3.79
N GLN A 17 -10.66 7.36 -3.52
CA GLN A 17 -9.60 7.54 -4.51
C GLN A 17 -8.89 6.23 -4.81
N THR A 18 -8.69 5.94 -6.09
CA THR A 18 -7.94 4.76 -6.52
C THR A 18 -6.46 4.96 -6.25
N VAL A 19 -5.84 3.93 -5.69
CA VAL A 19 -4.40 3.90 -5.42
C VAL A 19 -3.79 2.74 -6.20
N VAL A 20 -2.76 3.04 -6.98
CA VAL A 20 -2.04 2.03 -7.75
C VAL A 20 -0.59 2.06 -7.30
N VAL A 21 -0.09 0.90 -6.90
CA VAL A 21 1.32 0.70 -6.58
C VAL A 21 1.91 -0.20 -7.66
N ASP A 22 2.80 0.36 -8.46
CA ASP A 22 3.49 -0.35 -9.53
C ASP A 22 4.97 -0.42 -9.17
N LEU A 23 5.36 -1.54 -8.59
CA LEU A 23 6.68 -1.70 -8.01
C LEU A 23 7.08 -3.17 -7.99
N ILE A 24 8.25 -3.46 -8.51
CA ILE A 24 8.79 -4.83 -8.49
C ILE A 24 9.61 -5.01 -7.22
N THR A 25 9.17 -5.90 -6.33
CA THR A 25 9.82 -6.09 -5.04
C THR A 25 10.93 -7.14 -5.07
N GLY A 26 11.01 -7.95 -6.11
CA GLY A 26 12.10 -8.92 -6.28
C GLY A 26 12.14 -10.01 -5.21
N GLY A 27 11.00 -10.45 -4.73
CA GLY A 27 10.92 -11.48 -3.69
C GLY A 27 10.87 -10.93 -2.26
N ASN A 28 11.07 -9.63 -2.10
CA ASN A 28 10.96 -8.98 -0.78
C ASN A 28 9.50 -8.68 -0.45
N ASN A 29 9.20 -8.55 0.84
CA ASN A 29 7.86 -8.17 1.28
C ASN A 29 7.63 -6.68 1.05
N LEU A 30 6.40 -6.35 0.69
CA LEU A 30 5.96 -4.96 0.54
C LEU A 30 4.97 -4.64 1.65
N THR A 31 5.25 -3.56 2.38
CA THR A 31 4.36 -3.03 3.41
C THR A 31 4.00 -1.59 3.06
N ILE A 32 2.73 -1.26 3.11
CA ILE A 32 2.24 0.10 2.92
C ILE A 32 1.88 0.66 4.29
N ASN A 33 2.52 1.75 4.68
CA ASN A 33 2.25 2.44 5.94
C ASN A 33 1.63 3.80 5.69
N TRP A 34 0.73 4.21 6.57
CA TRP A 34 0.16 5.55 6.55
C TRP A 34 -0.17 5.98 7.97
N ASN A 35 -0.38 7.28 8.15
CA ASN A 35 -0.77 7.85 9.43
C ASN A 35 -2.17 8.44 9.27
N GLN A 36 -3.10 7.96 10.07
CA GLN A 36 -4.49 8.40 10.04
C GLN A 36 -4.87 8.94 11.41
N SER A 37 -5.16 10.23 11.48
CA SER A 37 -5.55 10.91 12.72
C SER A 37 -4.56 10.70 13.87
N GLY A 38 -3.27 10.75 13.55
CA GLY A 38 -2.19 10.55 14.52
C GLY A 38 -1.86 9.10 14.85
N THR A 39 -2.56 8.16 14.25
CA THR A 39 -2.33 6.72 14.47
C THR A 39 -1.63 6.12 13.25
N SER A 40 -0.50 5.48 13.48
CA SER A 40 0.21 4.75 12.43
C SER A 40 -0.52 3.47 12.09
N GLN A 41 -0.71 3.23 10.80
CA GLN A 41 -1.35 2.02 10.29
C GLN A 41 -0.50 1.42 9.19
N GLY A 42 -0.67 0.14 8.93
CA GLY A 42 0.07 -0.54 7.89
C GLY A 42 -0.65 -1.78 7.42
N ILE A 43 -0.33 -2.17 6.19
CA ILE A 43 -0.81 -3.41 5.60
C ILE A 43 0.32 -4.07 4.83
N SER A 44 0.48 -5.39 5.00
CA SER A 44 1.47 -6.15 4.26
C SER A 44 0.81 -6.78 3.04
N LEU A 45 1.39 -6.55 1.87
CA LEU A 45 0.90 -7.13 0.62
C LEU A 45 1.62 -8.43 0.26
N GLY A 46 2.55 -8.88 1.12
CA GLY A 46 3.32 -10.09 0.87
C GLY A 46 4.54 -9.85 0.00
N ASN A 47 5.11 -10.93 -0.52
CA ASN A 47 6.34 -10.88 -1.30
C ASN A 47 6.08 -10.96 -2.80
N SER A 48 7.11 -10.65 -3.58
CA SER A 48 7.10 -10.75 -5.04
C SER A 48 5.97 -9.93 -5.70
N VAL A 49 5.63 -8.80 -5.12
CA VAL A 49 4.59 -7.92 -5.64
C VAL A 49 5.10 -7.17 -6.86
N GLU A 50 4.32 -7.14 -7.92
CA GLU A 50 4.58 -6.35 -9.12
C GLU A 50 3.60 -5.20 -9.26
N LEU A 51 2.35 -5.41 -8.86
CA LEU A 51 1.31 -4.42 -8.99
C LEU A 51 0.27 -4.64 -7.90
N ALA A 52 -0.15 -3.57 -7.27
CA ALA A 52 -1.27 -3.60 -6.33
C ALA A 52 -2.23 -2.46 -6.64
N VAL A 53 -3.51 -2.76 -6.69
CA VAL A 53 -4.55 -1.78 -6.97
C VAL A 53 -5.57 -1.80 -5.85
N GLY A 54 -5.88 -0.63 -5.35
CA GLY A 54 -6.84 -0.49 -4.27
C GLY A 54 -7.44 0.90 -4.21
N PHE A 55 -8.07 1.18 -3.11
CA PHE A 55 -8.66 2.50 -2.87
C PHE A 55 -8.56 2.89 -1.41
N TYR A 56 -8.68 4.19 -1.16
CA TYR A 56 -8.70 4.75 0.19
C TYR A 56 -10.14 5.03 0.61
N ASN A 57 -10.56 4.47 1.76
CA ASN A 57 -11.95 4.59 2.22
C ASN A 57 -12.16 5.69 3.27
N GLY A 58 -11.16 6.52 3.51
CA GLY A 58 -11.19 7.56 4.53
C GLY A 58 -10.54 7.16 5.86
N THR A 59 -10.33 5.86 6.07
CA THR A 59 -9.71 5.33 7.29
C THR A 59 -8.53 4.42 6.97
N ALA A 60 -8.66 3.60 5.94
CA ALA A 60 -7.64 2.61 5.58
C ALA A 60 -7.59 2.41 4.08
N PHE A 61 -6.49 1.81 3.62
CA PHE A 61 -6.38 1.34 2.25
C PHE A 61 -6.97 -0.06 2.14
N SER A 62 -7.66 -0.31 1.04
CA SER A 62 -8.24 -1.61 0.72
C SER A 62 -7.73 -2.00 -0.66
N PHE A 63 -6.85 -3.00 -0.73
CA PHE A 63 -6.29 -3.47 -1.98
C PHE A 63 -7.14 -4.62 -2.50
N VAL A 64 -7.72 -4.42 -3.67
CA VAL A 64 -8.66 -5.38 -4.28
C VAL A 64 -7.97 -6.31 -5.26
N GLU A 65 -6.76 -5.96 -5.71
CA GLU A 65 -5.99 -6.79 -6.62
C GLU A 65 -4.50 -6.65 -6.32
N THR A 66 -3.80 -7.77 -6.26
CA THR A 66 -2.35 -7.81 -6.11
C THR A 66 -1.80 -8.80 -7.12
N VAL A 67 -0.93 -8.34 -8.00
CA VAL A 67 -0.25 -9.17 -9.00
C VAL A 67 1.13 -9.49 -8.47
N LYS A 68 1.50 -10.75 -8.50
CA LYS A 68 2.79 -11.23 -8.03
C LYS A 68 3.55 -11.92 -9.15
N SER A 69 4.86 -11.77 -9.10
CA SER A 69 5.76 -12.46 -10.03
C SER A 69 6.13 -13.87 -9.57
#